data_a1e77301a2402120d15c6341c45864b5
#
_entry.id   a1e77301a2402120d15c6341c45864b5
#
_cell.length_a   1.000
_cell.length_b   1.000
_cell.length_c   1.000
_cell.angle_alpha   90.00
_cell.angle_beta   90.00
_cell.angle_gamma   90.00
#
_symmetry.space_group_name_H-M   'P 1'
#
loop_
_entity.id
_entity.type
_entity.pdbx_description
1 polymer ?
#
loop_
_entity_poly.entity_id
_entity_poly.type
_entity_poly.pdbx_seq_one_letter_code
_entity_poly.pdbx_strand_id
1 'polypeptide(L)'
;SEMCIRDSCKEININSKSTGRNVSVIQDIDGNNIVLINDIRFKGKRSINWKEVREYLKKYVGEIYTIVSTGDVVYIGSDLPKEYTGSKYTNSIKGTNAKAKANAATGIPELIEIAVGKHFRENNEDKHRRDGKNGWYRYDSKVALPVYDDNGKVERYNIFHASVLIRYSNDGKMYLYDIIDIKKETSNSLGD
;
A
#
# COMPACT_ATOMS: atom_id res chain seq x y z
N SER A 1 24.34 6.04 5.63
CA SER A 1 22.93 5.98 5.27
C SER A 1 22.36 4.58 5.34
N GLU A 2 23.06 3.57 4.82
CA GLU A 2 22.65 2.17 4.97
C GLU A 2 22.57 1.73 6.43
N MET A 3 23.49 2.20 7.27
CA MET A 3 23.48 1.89 8.70
C MET A 3 22.27 2.49 9.40
N CYS A 4 21.88 3.72 9.08
CA CYS A 4 20.68 4.34 9.63
C CYS A 4 19.40 3.58 9.23
N ILE A 5 19.32 3.14 8.00
CA ILE A 5 18.19 2.33 7.51
C ILE A 5 18.15 0.98 8.21
N ARG A 6 19.31 0.33 8.39
CA ARG A 6 19.40 -0.94 9.09
C ARG A 6 19.06 -0.82 10.57
N ASP A 7 19.51 0.24 11.21
CA ASP A 7 19.22 0.49 12.62
C ASP A 7 17.74 0.81 12.82
N SER A 8 17.16 1.63 11.95
CA SER A 8 15.73 1.89 11.94
C SER A 8 14.93 0.61 11.69
N CYS A 9 15.35 -0.23 10.76
CA CYS A 9 14.72 -1.52 10.50
C CYS A 9 14.79 -2.46 11.70
N LYS A 10 15.89 -2.47 12.42
CA LYS A 10 16.05 -3.30 13.61
C LYS A 10 15.12 -2.85 14.75
N GLU A 11 15.01 -1.57 14.97
CA GLU A 11 14.16 -1.01 16.03
C GLU A 11 12.69 -1.27 15.78
N ILE A 12 12.27 -1.25 14.50
CA ILE A 12 10.87 -1.40 14.11
C ILE A 12 10.48 -2.87 13.92
N ASN A 13 11.42 -3.72 13.54
CA ASN A 13 11.18 -5.16 13.40
C ASN A 13 10.75 -5.85 14.72
N ILE A 14 10.96 -5.21 15.84
CA ILE A 14 10.45 -5.71 17.13
C ILE A 14 8.92 -5.81 17.13
N ASN A 15 8.25 -4.96 16.37
CA ASN A 15 6.80 -4.93 16.26
C ASN A 15 6.25 -5.60 14.98
N SER A 16 7.11 -6.03 14.08
CA SER A 16 6.66 -6.73 12.89
C SER A 16 6.37 -8.18 13.23
N LYS A 17 5.11 -8.51 13.38
CA LYS A 17 4.69 -9.90 13.40
C LYS A 17 5.19 -10.57 12.13
N SER A 18 5.94 -11.64 12.28
CA SER A 18 6.33 -12.46 11.15
C SER A 18 5.07 -12.97 10.45
N THR A 19 4.77 -12.38 9.31
CA THR A 19 3.57 -12.71 8.54
C THR A 19 3.86 -13.70 7.42
N GLY A 20 5.11 -14.17 7.31
CA GLY A 20 5.56 -14.97 6.17
C GLY A 20 5.72 -14.16 4.89
N ARG A 21 5.53 -12.85 4.99
CA ARG A 21 5.62 -11.92 3.86
C ARG A 21 6.83 -11.02 4.06
N ASN A 22 7.83 -10.99 3.66
CA ASN A 22 9.03 -10.18 3.84
C ASN A 22 8.74 -8.65 3.80
N VAL A 23 7.90 -8.21 4.72
CA VAL A 23 7.42 -6.84 4.85
C VAL A 23 7.72 -6.34 6.26
N SER A 24 8.20 -5.12 6.37
CA SER A 24 8.46 -4.46 7.65
C SER A 24 8.02 -3.00 7.61
N VAL A 25 7.88 -2.40 8.78
CA VAL A 25 7.59 -0.97 8.91
C VAL A 25 8.82 -0.28 9.46
N ILE A 26 9.26 0.76 8.76
CA ILE A 26 10.40 1.60 9.18
C ILE A 26 9.93 3.03 9.36
N GLN A 27 10.76 3.86 9.98
CA GLN A 27 10.53 5.30 10.06
C GLN A 27 11.60 6.05 9.26
N ASP A 28 11.18 7.13 8.59
CA ASP A 28 12.11 8.07 8.00
C ASP A 28 12.68 9.03 9.06
N ILE A 29 13.54 9.95 8.63
CA ILE A 29 14.17 10.91 9.55
C ILE A 29 13.17 11.87 10.19
N ASP A 30 12.00 12.05 9.61
CA ASP A 30 10.94 12.91 10.12
C ASP A 30 9.95 12.14 11.02
N GLY A 31 10.20 10.87 11.26
CA GLY A 31 9.36 10.02 12.09
C GLY A 31 8.13 9.45 11.37
N ASN A 32 8.03 9.61 10.05
CA ASN A 32 6.93 9.04 9.27
C ASN A 32 7.14 7.54 9.04
N ASN A 33 6.08 6.77 9.20
CA ASN A 33 6.13 5.34 8.93
C ASN A 33 6.14 5.04 7.43
N ILE A 34 6.90 4.04 7.04
CA ILE A 34 7.01 3.55 5.66
C ILE A 34 6.93 2.04 5.69
N VAL A 35 6.11 1.46 4.83
CA VAL A 35 6.06 0.01 4.64
C VAL A 35 7.19 -0.41 3.69
N LEU A 36 8.11 -1.20 4.18
CA LEU A 36 9.24 -1.69 3.42
C LEU A 36 8.93 -3.07 2.85
N ILE A 37 8.89 -3.17 1.54
CA ILE A 37 8.68 -4.43 0.82
C ILE A 37 10.06 -4.98 0.44
N ASN A 38 10.50 -6.05 1.09
CA ASN A 38 11.83 -6.61 0.84
C ASN A 38 11.85 -7.70 -0.24
N ASP A 39 10.69 -8.18 -0.65
CA ASP A 39 10.59 -9.18 -1.69
C ASP A 39 9.75 -8.64 -2.85
N ILE A 40 10.41 -8.40 -3.98
CA ILE A 40 9.72 -8.00 -5.21
C ILE A 40 9.10 -9.25 -5.83
N ARG A 41 7.86 -9.49 -5.49
CA ARG A 41 7.10 -10.66 -5.94
C ARG A 41 6.63 -10.55 -7.39
N PHE A 42 6.19 -9.36 -7.79
CA PHE A 42 5.64 -9.11 -9.13
C PHE A 42 6.68 -8.38 -9.96
N LYS A 43 7.42 -9.14 -10.78
CA LYS A 43 8.66 -8.70 -11.45
C LYS A 43 8.49 -8.21 -12.88
N GLY A 44 7.28 -7.89 -13.32
CA GLY A 44 7.05 -7.43 -14.69
C GLY A 44 8.00 -6.30 -15.12
N LYS A 45 8.69 -6.45 -16.25
CA LYS A 45 9.59 -5.41 -16.78
C LYS A 45 8.88 -4.36 -17.62
N ARG A 46 7.88 -4.76 -18.40
CA ARG A 46 7.11 -3.87 -19.27
C ARG A 46 5.65 -3.78 -18.87
N SER A 47 5.12 -4.84 -18.33
CA SER A 47 3.76 -4.89 -17.85
C SER A 47 3.67 -5.82 -16.65
N ILE A 48 2.79 -5.49 -15.74
CA ILE A 48 2.49 -6.32 -14.57
C ILE A 48 1.45 -7.37 -14.96
N ASN A 49 1.64 -8.59 -14.49
CA ASN A 49 0.60 -9.61 -14.56
C ASN A 49 -0.42 -9.39 -13.44
N TRP A 50 -1.42 -8.58 -13.72
CA TRP A 50 -2.45 -8.23 -12.73
C TRP A 50 -3.30 -9.42 -12.28
N LYS A 51 -3.35 -10.47 -13.06
CA LYS A 51 -4.03 -11.70 -12.68
C LYS A 51 -3.35 -12.37 -11.48
N GLU A 52 -2.01 -12.40 -11.46
CA GLU A 52 -1.25 -12.91 -10.33
C GLU A 52 -1.45 -12.05 -9.07
N VAL A 53 -1.49 -10.73 -9.24
CA VAL A 53 -1.77 -9.80 -8.14
C VAL A 53 -3.16 -10.05 -7.58
N ARG A 54 -4.15 -10.23 -8.45
CA ARG A 54 -5.52 -10.54 -8.05
C ARG A 54 -5.61 -11.81 -7.22
N GLU A 55 -4.95 -12.87 -7.65
CA GLU A 55 -4.93 -14.15 -6.92
C GLU A 55 -4.27 -13.97 -5.54
N TYR A 56 -3.19 -13.21 -5.47
CA TYR A 56 -2.52 -12.92 -4.21
C TYR A 56 -3.45 -12.19 -3.23
N LEU A 57 -4.19 -11.20 -3.70
CA LEU A 57 -5.07 -10.37 -2.87
C LEU A 57 -6.24 -11.16 -2.26
N LYS A 58 -6.62 -12.29 -2.85
CA LYS A 58 -7.71 -13.12 -2.31
C LYS A 58 -7.45 -13.60 -0.89
N LYS A 59 -6.19 -13.72 -0.49
CA LYS A 59 -5.82 -14.13 0.88
C LYS A 59 -6.30 -13.16 1.96
N TYR A 60 -6.52 -11.89 1.61
CA TYR A 60 -6.95 -10.86 2.57
C TYR A 60 -8.47 -10.79 2.72
N VAL A 61 -9.23 -11.37 1.80
CA VAL A 61 -10.70 -11.30 1.84
C VAL A 61 -11.23 -11.87 3.14
N GLY A 62 -12.07 -11.11 3.82
CA GLY A 62 -12.60 -11.45 5.14
C GLY A 62 -11.76 -10.97 6.32
N GLU A 63 -10.56 -10.46 6.08
CA GLU A 63 -9.69 -9.92 7.13
C GLU A 63 -10.14 -8.51 7.54
N ILE A 64 -9.72 -8.11 8.74
CA ILE A 64 -10.04 -6.82 9.33
C ILE A 64 -8.74 -6.20 9.84
N TYR A 65 -8.52 -4.93 9.50
CA TYR A 65 -7.34 -4.19 9.93
C TYR A 65 -7.73 -2.86 10.56
N THR A 66 -6.87 -2.31 11.40
CA THR A 66 -7.12 -1.04 12.08
C THR A 66 -6.11 0.01 11.62
N ILE A 67 -6.60 1.19 11.24
CA ILE A 67 -5.79 2.38 11.00
C ILE A 67 -5.42 2.94 12.38
N VAL A 68 -4.17 2.82 12.78
CA VAL A 68 -3.74 3.13 14.15
C VAL A 68 -3.93 4.61 14.48
N SER A 69 -3.67 5.51 13.52
CA SER A 69 -3.75 6.95 13.75
C SER A 69 -5.15 7.45 14.10
N THR A 70 -6.20 6.78 13.63
CA THR A 70 -7.60 7.20 13.84
C THR A 70 -8.41 6.19 14.62
N GLY A 71 -7.97 4.95 14.73
CA GLY A 71 -8.75 3.85 15.28
C GLY A 71 -9.80 3.30 14.34
N ASP A 72 -9.86 3.76 13.09
CA ASP A 72 -10.82 3.26 12.11
C ASP A 72 -10.55 1.81 11.77
N VAL A 73 -11.63 1.03 11.69
CA VAL A 73 -11.59 -0.38 11.37
C VAL A 73 -11.91 -0.57 9.89
N VAL A 74 -11.04 -1.24 9.17
CA VAL A 74 -11.14 -1.46 7.73
C VAL A 74 -11.34 -2.93 7.44
N TYR A 75 -12.40 -3.24 6.71
CA TYR A 75 -12.74 -4.59 6.27
C TYR A 75 -12.23 -4.83 4.86
N ILE A 76 -11.86 -6.06 4.57
CA ILE A 76 -11.48 -6.46 3.22
C ILE A 76 -12.62 -7.29 2.63
N GLY A 77 -13.35 -6.69 1.69
CA GLY A 77 -14.45 -7.34 1.00
C GLY A 77 -13.99 -8.21 -0.17
N SER A 78 -14.90 -9.03 -0.66
CA SER A 78 -14.64 -9.94 -1.78
C SER A 78 -14.38 -9.23 -3.11
N ASP A 79 -14.74 -7.96 -3.21
CA ASP A 79 -14.55 -7.14 -4.40
C ASP A 79 -13.13 -6.55 -4.52
N LEU A 80 -12.36 -6.51 -3.42
CA LEU A 80 -11.04 -5.90 -3.43
C LEU A 80 -10.11 -6.45 -4.53
N PRO A 81 -9.93 -7.77 -4.69
CA PRO A 81 -9.00 -8.28 -5.68
C PRO A 81 -9.29 -7.78 -7.09
N LYS A 82 -10.56 -7.74 -7.47
CA LYS A 82 -10.99 -7.29 -8.79
C LYS A 82 -10.84 -5.78 -8.95
N GLU A 83 -11.25 -5.00 -7.97
CA GLU A 83 -11.15 -3.54 -8.02
C GLU A 83 -9.70 -3.06 -8.02
N TYR A 84 -8.88 -3.62 -7.16
CA TYR A 84 -7.47 -3.28 -7.07
C TYR A 84 -6.72 -3.50 -8.37
N THR A 85 -7.02 -4.58 -9.07
CA THR A 85 -6.29 -5.00 -10.28
C THR A 85 -6.95 -4.56 -11.57
N GLY A 86 -8.21 -4.14 -11.55
CA GLY A 86 -8.98 -3.79 -12.75
C GLY A 86 -9.60 -2.42 -12.72
N SER A 87 -9.30 -1.57 -11.72
CA SER A 87 -9.83 -0.22 -11.65
C SER A 87 -9.34 0.66 -12.81
N LYS A 88 -10.07 1.74 -13.05
CA LYS A 88 -9.66 2.76 -14.03
C LYS A 88 -8.26 3.27 -13.75
N TYR A 89 -7.93 3.48 -12.48
CA TYR A 89 -6.60 3.90 -12.06
C TYR A 89 -5.54 2.84 -12.44
N THR A 90 -5.76 1.58 -12.09
CA THR A 90 -4.82 0.49 -12.38
C THR A 90 -4.57 0.35 -13.88
N ASN A 91 -5.62 0.49 -14.69
CA ASN A 91 -5.48 0.41 -16.15
C ASN A 91 -4.69 1.58 -16.75
N SER A 92 -4.59 2.69 -16.03
CA SER A 92 -3.89 3.89 -16.50
C SER A 92 -2.41 3.95 -16.13
N ILE A 93 -2.00 3.27 -15.05
CA ILE A 93 -0.62 3.36 -14.54
C ILE A 93 0.34 2.45 -15.30
N LYS A 94 1.60 2.89 -15.39
CA LYS A 94 2.67 2.19 -16.12
C LYS A 94 4.00 2.29 -15.37
N GLY A 95 4.94 1.45 -15.76
CA GLY A 95 6.33 1.54 -15.29
C GLY A 95 6.46 1.33 -13.79
N THR A 96 7.27 2.19 -13.15
CA THR A 96 7.60 2.06 -11.73
C THR A 96 6.38 2.17 -10.82
N ASN A 97 5.41 3.00 -11.19
CA ASN A 97 4.18 3.14 -10.40
C ASN A 97 3.32 1.88 -10.46
N ALA A 98 3.22 1.24 -11.61
CA ALA A 98 2.52 -0.04 -11.74
C ALA A 98 3.20 -1.13 -10.92
N LYS A 99 4.52 -1.20 -10.98
CA LYS A 99 5.33 -2.13 -10.17
C LYS A 99 5.14 -1.88 -8.68
N ALA A 100 5.13 -0.62 -8.28
CA ALA A 100 4.90 -0.24 -6.88
C ALA A 100 3.51 -0.68 -6.41
N LYS A 101 2.47 -0.42 -7.20
CA LYS A 101 1.11 -0.86 -6.86
C LYS A 101 0.99 -2.38 -6.76
N ALA A 102 1.56 -3.10 -7.70
CA ALA A 102 1.53 -4.57 -7.68
C ALA A 102 2.19 -5.13 -6.43
N ASN A 103 3.36 -4.63 -6.07
CA ASN A 103 4.10 -5.14 -4.91
C ASN A 103 3.56 -4.59 -3.59
N ALA A 104 2.91 -3.43 -3.58
CA ALA A 104 2.20 -2.92 -2.41
C ALA A 104 1.09 -3.90 -1.95
N ALA A 105 0.57 -4.72 -2.86
CA ALA A 105 -0.40 -5.76 -2.51
C ALA A 105 0.13 -6.73 -1.45
N THR A 106 1.44 -6.93 -1.37
CA THR A 106 2.04 -7.80 -0.35
C THR A 106 2.07 -7.17 1.03
N GLY A 107 1.90 -5.87 1.14
CA GLY A 107 1.92 -5.11 2.40
C GLY A 107 0.60 -4.43 2.74
N ILE A 108 -0.52 -4.90 2.24
CA ILE A 108 -1.85 -4.30 2.48
C ILE A 108 -2.12 -4.08 3.98
N PRO A 109 -1.93 -5.06 4.87
CA PRO A 109 -2.19 -4.85 6.29
C PRO A 109 -1.38 -3.70 6.88
N GLU A 110 -0.11 -3.65 6.59
CA GLU A 110 0.81 -2.64 7.12
C GLU A 110 0.52 -1.26 6.52
N LEU A 111 0.17 -1.18 5.23
CA LEU A 111 -0.20 0.07 4.57
C LEU A 111 -1.46 0.69 5.19
N ILE A 112 -2.42 -0.13 5.59
CA ILE A 112 -3.61 0.32 6.31
C ILE A 112 -3.23 0.78 7.73
N GLU A 113 -2.46 -0.04 8.44
CA GLU A 113 -2.11 0.25 9.84
C GLU A 113 -1.37 1.56 10.03
N ILE A 114 -0.47 1.91 9.11
CA ILE A 114 0.33 3.16 9.22
C ILE A 114 -0.35 4.38 8.61
N ALA A 115 -1.49 4.22 7.95
CA ALA A 115 -2.14 5.28 7.20
C ALA A 115 -2.48 6.48 8.09
N VAL A 116 -2.34 7.70 7.53
CA VAL A 116 -2.54 8.97 8.23
C VAL A 116 -3.28 9.94 7.31
N GLY A 117 -3.63 11.12 7.83
CA GLY A 117 -4.16 12.20 6.99
C GLY A 117 -5.54 11.91 6.42
N LYS A 118 -6.46 11.48 7.26
CA LYS A 118 -7.83 11.15 6.85
C LYS A 118 -8.55 12.32 6.18
N HIS A 119 -9.03 12.10 4.96
CA HIS A 119 -9.83 13.07 4.21
C HIS A 119 -11.15 12.43 3.77
N PHE A 120 -12.24 13.10 4.06
CA PHE A 120 -13.56 12.67 3.61
C PHE A 120 -13.93 13.32 2.29
N ARG A 121 -14.58 12.54 1.41
CA ARG A 121 -15.18 13.04 0.18
C ARG A 121 -16.57 12.46 0.00
N GLU A 122 -17.51 13.28 -0.39
CA GLU A 122 -18.86 12.82 -0.74
C GLU A 122 -18.80 11.98 -2.02
N ASN A 123 -19.73 11.03 -2.12
CA ASN A 123 -19.88 10.23 -3.31
C ASN A 123 -20.71 10.97 -4.36
N ASN A 124 -20.04 11.56 -5.34
CA ASN A 124 -20.66 12.33 -6.42
C ASN A 124 -20.77 11.54 -7.74
N GLU A 125 -20.32 10.29 -7.78
CA GLU A 125 -20.38 9.48 -8.99
C GLU A 125 -21.52 8.47 -8.94
N ASP A 126 -22.40 8.50 -9.95
CA ASP A 126 -23.58 7.63 -10.03
C ASP A 126 -23.24 6.13 -9.99
N LYS A 127 -22.14 5.72 -10.60
CA LYS A 127 -21.73 4.32 -10.62
C LYS A 127 -21.41 3.75 -9.24
N HIS A 128 -21.09 4.61 -8.27
CA HIS A 128 -20.74 4.22 -6.90
C HIS A 128 -21.88 4.47 -5.90
N ARG A 129 -23.07 4.87 -6.38
CA ARG A 129 -24.21 5.19 -5.51
C ARG A 129 -24.56 4.07 -4.54
N ARG A 130 -24.47 2.83 -4.98
CA ARG A 130 -24.78 1.65 -4.13
C ARG A 130 -23.66 1.32 -3.17
N ASP A 131 -22.39 1.47 -3.66
CA ASP A 131 -21.22 0.97 -2.95
C ASP A 131 -20.68 1.97 -1.94
N GLY A 132 -20.71 3.25 -2.29
CA GLY A 132 -20.18 4.32 -1.47
C GLY A 132 -21.21 5.35 -1.06
N LYS A 133 -22.42 4.92 -0.68
CA LYS A 133 -23.52 5.83 -0.34
C LYS A 133 -23.17 6.81 0.77
N ASN A 134 -22.37 6.39 1.75
CA ASN A 134 -21.96 7.24 2.87
C ASN A 134 -20.67 8.01 2.59
N GLY A 135 -20.13 7.90 1.36
CA GLY A 135 -18.96 8.63 0.92
C GLY A 135 -17.68 7.81 0.94
N TRP A 136 -16.58 8.53 0.77
CA TRP A 136 -15.25 7.96 0.61
C TRP A 136 -14.29 8.64 1.58
N TYR A 137 -13.33 7.87 2.09
CA TYR A 137 -12.19 8.39 2.83
C TYR A 137 -10.91 8.07 2.09
N ARG A 138 -9.99 9.02 2.14
CA ARG A 138 -8.62 8.82 1.68
C ARG A 138 -7.67 9.02 2.84
N TYR A 139 -6.68 8.15 2.92
CA TYR A 139 -5.60 8.23 3.89
C TYR A 139 -4.29 8.19 3.13
N ASP A 140 -3.28 8.86 3.67
CA ASP A 140 -1.94 8.82 3.10
C ASP A 140 -1.15 7.66 3.69
N SER A 141 -0.42 6.96 2.84
CA SER A 141 0.50 5.92 3.26
C SER A 141 1.77 5.96 2.43
N LYS A 142 2.78 5.21 2.83
CA LYS A 142 4.05 5.16 2.11
C LYS A 142 4.55 3.73 2.00
N VAL A 143 5.08 3.40 0.84
CA VAL A 143 5.69 2.09 0.57
C VAL A 143 7.05 2.29 -0.07
N ALA A 144 8.02 1.49 0.35
CA ALA A 144 9.36 1.49 -0.22
C ALA A 144 9.67 0.14 -0.85
N LEU A 145 10.25 0.18 -2.05
CA LEU A 145 10.66 -1.01 -2.78
C LEU A 145 12.17 -0.98 -3.01
N PRO A 146 12.86 -2.14 -2.86
CA PRO A 146 14.30 -2.19 -3.10
C PRO A 146 14.64 -2.09 -4.58
N VAL A 147 15.74 -1.44 -4.86
CA VAL A 147 16.40 -1.44 -6.17
C VAL A 147 17.70 -2.20 -6.01
N TYR A 148 17.89 -3.21 -6.83
CA TYR A 148 19.05 -4.09 -6.75
C TYR A 148 20.13 -3.65 -7.74
N ASP A 149 21.39 -3.82 -7.32
CA ASP A 149 22.53 -3.68 -8.22
C ASP A 149 22.72 -4.94 -9.10
N ASP A 150 23.76 -4.92 -9.94
CA ASP A 150 24.06 -6.03 -10.85
C ASP A 150 24.43 -7.33 -10.11
N ASN A 151 24.81 -7.23 -8.84
CA ASN A 151 25.16 -8.37 -7.98
C ASN A 151 23.98 -8.88 -7.15
N GLY A 152 22.79 -8.31 -7.32
CA GLY A 152 21.62 -8.69 -6.56
C GLY A 152 21.56 -8.11 -5.15
N LYS A 153 22.44 -7.16 -4.81
CA LYS A 153 22.38 -6.45 -3.54
C LYS A 153 21.47 -5.23 -3.64
N VAL A 154 20.82 -4.90 -2.53
CA VAL A 154 20.01 -3.68 -2.47
C VAL A 154 20.93 -2.45 -2.54
N GLU A 155 20.78 -1.69 -3.60
CA GLU A 155 21.50 -0.45 -3.82
C GLU A 155 20.83 0.73 -3.10
N ARG A 156 19.52 0.80 -3.18
CA ARG A 156 18.68 1.82 -2.56
C ARG A 156 17.23 1.36 -2.49
N TYR A 157 16.40 2.17 -1.85
CA TYR A 157 14.94 1.99 -1.87
C TYR A 157 14.28 3.16 -2.58
N ASN A 158 13.32 2.87 -3.43
CA ASN A 158 12.43 3.88 -3.97
C ASN A 158 11.21 3.99 -3.05
N ILE A 159 10.91 5.21 -2.61
CA ILE A 159 9.76 5.49 -1.76
C ILE A 159 8.64 6.04 -2.62
N PHE A 160 7.44 5.55 -2.37
CA PHE A 160 6.23 5.99 -3.06
C PHE A 160 5.20 6.46 -2.04
N HIS A 161 4.60 7.61 -2.31
CA HIS A 161 3.35 7.99 -1.67
C HIS A 161 2.21 7.19 -2.28
N ALA A 162 1.23 6.85 -1.47
CA ALA A 162 0.03 6.17 -1.92
C ALA A 162 -1.17 6.70 -1.14
N SER A 163 -2.31 6.74 -1.80
CA SER A 163 -3.58 7.05 -1.15
C SER A 163 -4.37 5.76 -0.95
N VAL A 164 -4.68 5.46 0.30
CA VAL A 164 -5.54 4.33 0.68
C VAL A 164 -6.98 4.80 0.55
N LEU A 165 -7.68 4.28 -0.43
CA LEU A 165 -9.07 4.66 -0.72
C LEU A 165 -10.03 3.72 0.00
N ILE A 166 -10.81 4.29 0.90
CA ILE A 166 -11.74 3.57 1.76
C ILE A 166 -13.17 3.95 1.40
N ARG A 167 -13.99 2.94 1.17
CA ARG A 167 -15.42 3.11 0.93
C ARG A 167 -16.18 2.99 2.25
N TYR A 168 -17.01 4.00 2.55
CA TYR A 168 -17.92 3.94 3.68
C TYR A 168 -19.28 3.44 3.19
N SER A 169 -19.57 2.19 3.45
CA SER A 169 -20.70 1.47 2.87
C SER A 169 -22.01 1.64 3.66
N ASN A 170 -23.11 1.17 3.04
CA ASN A 170 -24.44 1.25 3.62
C ASN A 170 -24.60 0.46 4.92
N ASP A 171 -23.79 -0.57 5.12
CA ASP A 171 -23.78 -1.39 6.34
C ASP A 171 -23.09 -0.70 7.52
N GLY A 172 -22.63 0.54 7.35
CA GLY A 172 -21.91 1.28 8.37
C GLY A 172 -20.45 0.89 8.53
N LYS A 173 -19.91 0.07 7.63
CA LYS A 173 -18.54 -0.42 7.68
C LYS A 173 -17.69 0.25 6.62
N MET A 174 -16.41 0.38 6.93
CA MET A 174 -15.38 0.88 6.01
C MET A 174 -14.69 -0.30 5.33
N TYR A 175 -14.56 -0.23 4.01
CA TYR A 175 -13.89 -1.26 3.20
C TYR A 175 -12.75 -0.67 2.42
N LEU A 176 -11.62 -1.37 2.36
CA LEU A 176 -10.57 -1.02 1.41
C LEU A 176 -11.09 -1.22 -0.01
N TYR A 177 -11.04 -0.15 -0.80
CA TYR A 177 -11.49 -0.19 -2.19
C TYR A 177 -10.32 -0.30 -3.16
N ASP A 178 -9.31 0.55 -2.99
CA ASP A 178 -8.15 0.58 -3.85
C ASP A 178 -6.99 1.30 -3.16
N ILE A 179 -5.81 1.22 -3.76
CA ILE A 179 -4.66 2.07 -3.44
C ILE A 179 -4.33 2.83 -4.71
N ILE A 180 -4.41 4.14 -4.66
CA ILE A 180 -4.35 5.03 -5.81
C ILE A 180 -3.32 6.14 -5.61
N ASP A 181 -3.15 6.97 -6.63
CA ASP A 181 -2.28 8.15 -6.61
C ASP A 181 -0.86 7.80 -6.15
N ILE A 182 -0.35 6.68 -6.63
CA ILE A 182 0.99 6.21 -6.31
C ILE A 182 1.99 7.11 -7.02
N LYS A 183 2.88 7.72 -6.24
CA LYS A 183 3.81 8.71 -6.72
C LYS A 183 5.17 8.51 -6.08
N LYS A 184 6.18 8.32 -6.91
CA LYS A 184 7.55 8.17 -6.43
C LYS A 184 8.05 9.47 -5.82
N GLU A 185 8.58 9.41 -4.61
CA GLU A 185 9.29 10.54 -4.01
C GLU A 185 10.62 10.77 -4.72
N THR A 186 11.13 12.00 -4.59
CA THR A 186 12.47 12.29 -5.06
C THR A 186 13.51 11.50 -4.26
N SER A 187 14.58 11.08 -4.92
CA SER A 187 15.58 10.12 -4.41
C SER A 187 16.32 10.52 -3.14
N ASN A 188 16.05 11.70 -2.56
CA ASN A 188 16.79 12.22 -1.41
C ASN A 188 16.14 11.87 -0.06
N SER A 189 15.04 11.15 -0.05
CA SER A 189 14.25 10.98 1.18
C SER A 189 14.82 9.95 2.15
N LEU A 190 15.67 9.04 1.71
CA LEU A 190 16.25 7.99 2.56
C LEU A 190 17.76 7.90 2.49
N GLY A 191 18.41 8.61 1.63
CA GLY A 191 19.77 8.27 1.26
C GLY A 191 20.85 9.20 1.77
N ASP A 192 20.46 10.27 2.34
CA ASP A 192 21.44 11.32 2.63
C ASP A 192 21.66 11.53 4.11
#